data_e896c85b20baee7f6181807b7079562e
#
_entry.id   e896c85b20baee7f6181807b7079562e
#
_cell.length_a   1.000
_cell.length_b   1.000
_cell.length_c   1.000
_cell.angle_alpha   90.00
_cell.angle_beta   90.00
_cell.angle_gamma   90.00
#
_symmetry.space_group_name_H-M   'P 1'
#
loop_
_entity.id
_entity.type
_entity.pdbx_description
1 polymer ?
#
loop_
_entity_poly.entity_id
_entity_poly.type
_entity_poly.pdbx_seq_one_letter_code
_entity_poly.pdbx_strand_id
1 'polypeptide(L)'
;MHPFDEAIRLQAAGPAEPDVFTGVSSPAYWNMVGPFGGTTTAIALQAVLQHPALLGEPLSITVNFAAAVGPGAFQLLVRPLRTNRSTQHWFIEMTQPDAEGGQSLLMSATAVTAVRRPTWGQSDSPMPAVPLPPDCSPASYPESLAWTQRYDMRVARGDLPRLMDGSGEDSLSQFWLRDNPPRPLDFAALSAMADAFYPRIWLRRATLVPAGTVSVTIYFHAGAADLARSGQGYLLGQAQAQNFQQGFFDQAVQLWTEAGELLATSHQIVYFKE
;
A
#
# COMPACT_ATOMS: atom_id res chain seq x y z
N MET A 1 -13.43 -16.82 3.78
CA MET A 1 -12.30 -16.15 3.11
C MET A 1 -12.09 -14.80 3.80
N HIS A 2 -10.86 -14.38 4.03
CA HIS A 2 -10.57 -13.09 4.65
C HIS A 2 -10.98 -11.94 3.70
N PRO A 3 -11.53 -10.80 4.20
CA PRO A 3 -11.94 -9.69 3.33
C PRO A 3 -10.84 -9.15 2.43
N PHE A 4 -9.58 -9.15 2.89
CA PHE A 4 -8.43 -8.73 2.09
C PHE A 4 -8.16 -9.70 0.93
N ASP A 5 -8.15 -11.01 1.21
CA ASP A 5 -7.92 -12.03 0.18
C ASP A 5 -9.02 -12.01 -0.90
N GLU A 6 -10.25 -11.68 -0.51
CA GLU A 6 -11.36 -11.47 -1.44
C GLU A 6 -11.17 -10.21 -2.27
N ALA A 7 -10.73 -9.11 -1.66
CA ALA A 7 -10.54 -7.83 -2.32
C ALA A 7 -9.41 -7.83 -3.37
N ILE A 8 -8.37 -8.65 -3.15
CA ILE A 8 -7.23 -8.77 -4.08
C ILE A 8 -7.32 -10.02 -4.98
N ARG A 9 -8.45 -10.72 -4.95
CA ARG A 9 -8.63 -11.94 -5.74
C ARG A 9 -8.64 -11.63 -7.22
N LEU A 10 -7.79 -12.34 -7.97
CA LEU A 10 -7.67 -12.25 -9.41
C LEU A 10 -7.98 -13.59 -10.07
N GLN A 11 -8.52 -13.52 -11.26
CA GLN A 11 -8.75 -14.65 -12.14
C GLN A 11 -7.85 -14.50 -13.37
N ALA A 12 -6.95 -15.46 -13.61
CA ALA A 12 -6.16 -15.51 -14.82
C ALA A 12 -7.03 -15.86 -16.02
N ALA A 13 -6.78 -15.23 -17.17
CA ALA A 13 -7.51 -15.51 -18.40
C ALA A 13 -7.26 -16.92 -18.96
N GLY A 14 -6.13 -17.52 -18.57
CA GLY A 14 -5.77 -18.90 -18.91
C GLY A 14 -4.45 -19.03 -19.67
N PRO A 15 -4.07 -20.25 -20.05
CA PRO A 15 -2.75 -20.51 -20.65
C PRO A 15 -2.50 -19.81 -21.98
N ALA A 16 -3.57 -19.45 -22.71
CA ALA A 16 -3.45 -18.73 -24.00
C ALA A 16 -3.12 -17.23 -23.78
N GLU A 17 -3.48 -16.68 -22.63
CA GLU A 17 -3.27 -15.28 -22.28
C GLU A 17 -2.68 -15.19 -20.84
N PRO A 18 -1.44 -15.69 -20.63
CA PRO A 18 -0.85 -15.80 -19.30
C PRO A 18 -0.60 -14.47 -18.61
N ASP A 19 -0.55 -13.39 -19.37
CA ASP A 19 -0.28 -12.03 -18.92
C ASP A 19 -1.55 -11.28 -18.49
N VAL A 20 -2.75 -11.87 -18.69
CA VAL A 20 -4.04 -11.21 -18.46
C VAL A 20 -4.73 -11.74 -17.21
N PHE A 21 -5.11 -10.82 -16.34
CA PHE A 21 -5.87 -11.10 -15.13
C PHE A 21 -7.12 -10.20 -15.07
N THR A 22 -8.18 -10.69 -14.44
CA THR A 22 -9.38 -9.90 -14.16
C THR A 22 -9.70 -9.92 -12.67
N GLY A 23 -10.29 -8.86 -12.19
CA GLY A 23 -10.76 -8.72 -10.82
C GLY A 23 -11.97 -7.82 -10.73
N VAL A 24 -12.47 -7.63 -9.51
CA VAL A 24 -13.62 -6.76 -9.23
C VAL A 24 -13.25 -5.87 -8.05
N SER A 25 -13.54 -4.57 -8.16
CA SER A 25 -13.31 -3.62 -7.07
C SER A 25 -14.15 -3.97 -5.84
N SER A 26 -13.54 -3.95 -4.65
CA SER A 26 -14.18 -4.37 -3.41
C SER A 26 -14.80 -3.18 -2.66
N PRO A 27 -16.11 -3.20 -2.37
CA PRO A 27 -16.73 -2.17 -1.51
C PRO A 27 -16.14 -2.14 -0.09
N ALA A 28 -15.59 -3.27 0.38
CA ALA A 28 -15.02 -3.37 1.72
C ALA A 28 -13.74 -2.54 1.90
N TYR A 29 -13.08 -2.18 0.78
CA TYR A 29 -11.87 -1.35 0.75
C TYR A 29 -12.12 -0.01 0.06
N TRP A 30 -13.37 0.47 0.03
CA TRP A 30 -13.70 1.74 -0.59
C TRP A 30 -13.16 2.92 0.22
N ASN A 31 -12.64 3.91 -0.48
CA ASN A 31 -12.23 5.22 0.01
C ASN A 31 -13.25 6.28 -0.47
N MET A 32 -12.88 7.55 -0.52
CA MET A 32 -13.78 8.65 -0.88
C MET A 32 -14.31 8.58 -2.33
N VAL A 33 -13.46 8.22 -3.29
CA VAL A 33 -13.79 8.27 -4.73
C VAL A 33 -13.66 6.90 -5.41
N GLY A 34 -12.90 5.99 -4.83
CA GLY A 34 -12.60 4.66 -5.37
C GLY A 34 -12.01 3.77 -4.29
N PRO A 35 -11.49 2.59 -4.63
CA PRO A 35 -10.78 1.75 -3.68
C PRO A 35 -9.58 2.48 -3.07
N PHE A 36 -9.23 2.11 -1.85
CA PHE A 36 -8.01 2.52 -1.18
C PHE A 36 -6.77 2.21 -2.04
N GLY A 37 -5.85 3.19 -2.18
CA GLY A 37 -4.67 3.07 -3.04
C GLY A 37 -3.77 1.89 -2.69
N GLY A 38 -3.62 1.60 -1.38
CA GLY A 38 -2.91 0.43 -0.90
C GLY A 38 -3.49 -0.88 -1.40
N THR A 39 -4.84 -1.01 -1.46
CA THR A 39 -5.48 -2.20 -2.02
C THR A 39 -5.24 -2.32 -3.53
N THR A 40 -5.28 -1.20 -4.26
CA THR A 40 -4.96 -1.17 -5.70
C THR A 40 -3.51 -1.59 -5.96
N THR A 41 -2.58 -1.11 -5.13
CA THR A 41 -1.15 -1.52 -5.17
C THR A 41 -0.99 -3.01 -4.87
N ALA A 42 -1.72 -3.53 -3.87
CA ALA A 42 -1.72 -4.94 -3.52
C ALA A 42 -2.25 -5.82 -4.67
N ILE A 43 -3.30 -5.38 -5.36
CA ILE A 43 -3.86 -6.05 -6.55
C ILE A 43 -2.81 -6.14 -7.67
N ALA A 44 -2.09 -5.04 -7.94
CA ALA A 44 -1.03 -5.03 -8.94
C ALA A 44 0.11 -6.01 -8.58
N LEU A 45 0.53 -6.01 -7.32
CA LEU A 45 1.56 -6.94 -6.84
C LEU A 45 1.06 -8.39 -6.87
N GLN A 46 -0.19 -8.64 -6.49
CA GLN A 46 -0.81 -9.98 -6.50
C GLN A 46 -0.84 -10.58 -7.92
N ALA A 47 -1.05 -9.77 -8.94
CA ALA A 47 -0.99 -10.23 -10.32
C ALA A 47 0.42 -10.69 -10.72
N VAL A 48 1.47 -10.00 -10.27
CA VAL A 48 2.86 -10.46 -10.43
C VAL A 48 3.11 -11.75 -9.67
N LEU A 49 2.63 -11.84 -8.41
CA LEU A 49 2.81 -13.04 -7.56
C LEU A 49 2.11 -14.28 -8.10
N GLN A 50 1.00 -14.12 -8.84
CA GLN A 50 0.27 -15.22 -9.46
C GLN A 50 0.75 -15.56 -10.88
N HIS A 51 1.64 -14.74 -11.47
CA HIS A 51 2.07 -14.93 -12.83
C HIS A 51 2.92 -16.20 -12.98
N PRO A 52 2.64 -17.07 -13.98
CA PRO A 52 3.34 -18.37 -14.13
C PRO A 52 4.85 -18.24 -14.38
N ALA A 53 5.32 -17.10 -14.88
CA ALA A 53 6.75 -16.84 -15.12
C ALA A 53 7.46 -16.21 -13.92
N LEU A 54 6.83 -16.09 -12.75
CA LEU A 54 7.42 -15.44 -11.57
C LEU A 54 8.77 -16.05 -11.20
N LEU A 55 9.79 -15.20 -11.03
CA LEU A 55 11.09 -15.56 -10.48
C LEU A 55 11.32 -14.83 -9.16
N GLY A 56 11.48 -15.62 -8.07
CA GLY A 56 11.84 -15.11 -6.75
C GLY A 56 10.72 -14.37 -6.02
N GLU A 57 11.08 -13.39 -5.21
CA GLU A 57 10.20 -12.63 -4.32
C GLU A 57 10.26 -11.12 -4.64
N PRO A 58 9.24 -10.34 -4.28
CA PRO A 58 9.25 -8.89 -4.50
C PRO A 58 10.44 -8.18 -3.85
N LEU A 59 11.07 -7.27 -4.60
CA LEU A 59 12.03 -6.29 -4.09
C LEU A 59 11.43 -4.90 -4.08
N SER A 60 10.66 -4.55 -5.12
CA SER A 60 9.99 -3.24 -5.18
C SER A 60 8.78 -3.28 -6.11
N ILE A 61 7.88 -2.33 -5.88
CA ILE A 61 6.82 -1.96 -6.80
C ILE A 61 6.67 -0.44 -6.82
N THR A 62 6.53 0.13 -8.02
CA THR A 62 6.17 1.54 -8.23
C THR A 62 4.85 1.59 -8.97
N VAL A 63 3.86 2.28 -8.41
CA VAL A 63 2.53 2.46 -9.00
C VAL A 63 2.29 3.93 -9.29
N ASN A 64 1.82 4.24 -10.50
CA ASN A 64 1.36 5.56 -10.91
C ASN A 64 -0.17 5.49 -11.10
N PHE A 65 -0.92 6.26 -10.32
CA PHE A 65 -2.36 6.33 -10.37
C PHE A 65 -2.79 7.37 -11.42
N ALA A 66 -3.35 6.90 -12.54
CA ALA A 66 -3.78 7.76 -13.65
C ALA A 66 -5.23 8.24 -13.49
N ALA A 67 -6.10 7.38 -12.96
CA ALA A 67 -7.51 7.68 -12.72
C ALA A 67 -8.06 6.88 -11.53
N ALA A 68 -9.19 7.31 -10.99
CA ALA A 68 -9.88 6.55 -9.95
C ALA A 68 -10.44 5.24 -10.51
N VAL A 69 -10.26 4.15 -9.78
CA VAL A 69 -10.90 2.86 -10.09
C VAL A 69 -12.38 2.97 -9.75
N GLY A 70 -13.24 2.71 -10.73
CA GLY A 70 -14.70 2.68 -10.53
C GLY A 70 -15.18 1.38 -9.88
N PRO A 71 -16.48 1.33 -9.48
CA PRO A 71 -17.09 0.08 -9.06
C PRO A 71 -17.22 -0.88 -10.25
N GLY A 72 -16.93 -2.18 -10.04
CA GLY A 72 -17.09 -3.23 -11.05
C GLY A 72 -15.78 -3.91 -11.44
N ALA A 73 -15.83 -4.59 -12.58
CA ALA A 73 -14.71 -5.37 -13.08
C ALA A 73 -13.58 -4.49 -13.64
N PHE A 74 -12.37 -4.95 -13.49
CA PHE A 74 -11.16 -4.37 -14.10
C PHE A 74 -10.31 -5.48 -14.73
N GLN A 75 -9.42 -5.10 -15.62
CA GLN A 75 -8.44 -5.99 -16.23
C GLN A 75 -7.02 -5.51 -15.88
N LEU A 76 -6.12 -6.46 -15.70
CA LEU A 76 -4.67 -6.23 -15.58
C LEU A 76 -3.96 -6.91 -16.73
N LEU A 77 -3.03 -6.19 -17.36
CA LEU A 77 -2.00 -6.74 -18.22
C LEU A 77 -0.68 -6.73 -17.46
N VAL A 78 -0.07 -7.89 -17.26
CA VAL A 78 1.13 -8.07 -16.43
C VAL A 78 2.20 -8.78 -17.26
N ARG A 79 3.27 -8.08 -17.61
CA ARG A 79 4.29 -8.60 -18.50
C ARG A 79 5.68 -8.63 -17.88
N PRO A 80 6.40 -9.77 -17.91
CA PRO A 80 7.82 -9.78 -17.60
C PRO A 80 8.59 -9.09 -18.74
N LEU A 81 9.16 -7.92 -18.45
CA LEU A 81 9.95 -7.17 -19.43
C LEU A 81 11.33 -7.78 -19.66
N ARG A 82 11.93 -8.27 -18.57
CA ARG A 82 13.23 -8.93 -18.61
C ARG A 82 13.39 -9.88 -17.43
N THR A 83 13.83 -11.08 -17.71
CA THR A 83 14.25 -12.08 -16.72
C THR A 83 15.75 -12.31 -16.85
N ASN A 84 16.48 -12.01 -15.78
CA ASN A 84 17.90 -12.32 -15.61
C ASN A 84 18.05 -13.58 -14.76
N ARG A 85 19.29 -13.97 -14.44
CA ARG A 85 19.56 -15.15 -13.61
C ARG A 85 18.93 -15.07 -12.19
N SER A 86 18.85 -13.88 -11.59
CA SER A 86 18.39 -13.68 -10.21
C SER A 86 17.44 -12.50 -10.03
N THR A 87 17.12 -11.75 -11.07
CA THR A 87 16.21 -10.60 -11.02
C THR A 87 15.25 -10.65 -12.19
N GLN A 88 14.02 -10.18 -11.98
CA GLN A 88 13.02 -10.08 -13.02
C GLN A 88 12.31 -8.74 -12.92
N HIS A 89 12.10 -8.11 -14.06
CA HIS A 89 11.47 -6.78 -14.18
C HIS A 89 10.10 -6.93 -14.83
N TRP A 90 9.11 -6.26 -14.28
CA TRP A 90 7.71 -6.36 -14.64
C TRP A 90 7.12 -5.02 -15.03
N PHE A 91 6.15 -5.06 -15.93
CA PHE A 91 5.27 -3.94 -16.25
C PHE A 91 3.82 -4.37 -16.08
N ILE A 92 3.02 -3.52 -15.45
CA ILE A 92 1.62 -3.78 -15.11
C ILE A 92 0.78 -2.59 -15.56
N GLU A 93 -0.37 -2.86 -16.19
CA GLU A 93 -1.40 -1.89 -16.50
C GLU A 93 -2.74 -2.39 -15.96
N MET A 94 -3.52 -1.48 -15.37
CA MET A 94 -4.90 -1.75 -14.97
C MET A 94 -5.84 -0.88 -15.79
N THR A 95 -6.86 -1.48 -16.36
CA THR A 95 -7.87 -0.80 -17.18
C THR A 95 -9.28 -1.17 -16.76
N GLN A 96 -10.23 -0.27 -17.04
CA GLN A 96 -11.67 -0.55 -16.96
C GLN A 96 -12.35 -0.07 -18.24
N PRO A 97 -13.53 -0.67 -18.62
CA PRO A 97 -14.36 -0.12 -19.66
C PRO A 97 -14.76 1.34 -19.34
N ASP A 98 -14.65 2.22 -20.30
CA ASP A 98 -15.14 3.59 -20.20
C ASP A 98 -16.57 3.75 -20.75
N ALA A 99 -17.14 4.95 -20.57
CA ALA A 99 -18.51 5.25 -21.01
C ALA A 99 -18.68 5.28 -22.54
N GLU A 100 -17.58 5.37 -23.28
CA GLU A 100 -17.56 5.45 -24.76
C GLU A 100 -17.33 4.06 -25.39
N GLY A 101 -17.21 2.99 -24.58
CA GLY A 101 -16.99 1.61 -25.02
C GLY A 101 -15.52 1.28 -25.29
N GLY A 102 -14.60 2.17 -24.88
CA GLY A 102 -13.16 1.97 -24.88
C GLY A 102 -12.65 1.37 -23.56
N GLN A 103 -11.32 1.47 -23.35
CA GLN A 103 -10.65 1.08 -22.13
C GLN A 103 -9.92 2.29 -21.54
N SER A 104 -10.25 2.65 -20.32
CA SER A 104 -9.60 3.72 -19.57
C SER A 104 -8.44 3.15 -18.76
N LEU A 105 -7.24 3.74 -18.90
CA LEU A 105 -6.10 3.41 -18.08
C LEU A 105 -6.28 3.98 -16.67
N LEU A 106 -6.30 3.11 -15.65
CA LEU A 106 -6.49 3.50 -14.25
C LEU A 106 -5.17 3.65 -13.53
N MET A 107 -4.23 2.74 -13.79
CA MET A 107 -2.88 2.83 -13.27
C MET A 107 -1.88 2.09 -14.16
N SER A 108 -0.62 2.52 -14.08
CA SER A 108 0.53 1.76 -14.56
C SER A 108 1.49 1.48 -13.41
N ALA A 109 2.17 0.34 -13.47
CA ALA A 109 3.15 0.00 -12.46
C ALA A 109 4.36 -0.73 -13.04
N THR A 110 5.48 -0.64 -12.33
CA THR A 110 6.65 -1.49 -12.54
C THR A 110 6.98 -2.22 -11.25
N ALA A 111 7.42 -3.47 -11.36
CA ALA A 111 7.89 -4.23 -10.21
C ALA A 111 9.21 -4.92 -10.49
N VAL A 112 9.97 -5.19 -9.45
CA VAL A 112 11.19 -6.01 -9.51
C VAL A 112 11.02 -7.15 -8.52
N THR A 113 11.25 -8.37 -9.00
CA THR A 113 11.34 -9.57 -8.17
C THR A 113 12.74 -10.17 -8.26
N ALA A 114 13.18 -10.89 -7.22
CA ALA A 114 14.51 -11.49 -7.21
C ALA A 114 14.60 -12.74 -6.34
N VAL A 115 15.54 -13.60 -6.70
CA VAL A 115 15.97 -14.70 -5.84
C VAL A 115 16.86 -14.12 -4.73
N ARG A 116 16.36 -14.13 -3.48
CA ARG A 116 17.12 -13.70 -2.30
C ARG A 116 18.19 -14.72 -1.95
N ARG A 117 19.31 -14.24 -1.44
CA ARG A 117 20.46 -15.07 -1.05
C ARG A 117 20.93 -14.71 0.36
N PRO A 118 21.31 -15.66 1.20
CA PRO A 118 21.96 -15.37 2.48
C PRO A 118 23.23 -14.55 2.25
N THR A 119 23.28 -13.37 2.84
CA THR A 119 24.43 -12.45 2.80
C THR A 119 24.51 -11.71 4.14
N TRP A 120 25.55 -10.91 4.32
CA TRP A 120 25.60 -9.93 5.39
C TRP A 120 24.40 -8.96 5.25
N GLY A 121 23.80 -8.59 6.39
CA GLY A 121 22.70 -7.64 6.48
C GLY A 121 22.75 -6.84 7.76
N GLN A 122 22.40 -5.56 7.66
CA GLN A 122 22.28 -4.60 8.78
C GLN A 122 21.17 -3.61 8.46
N SER A 123 20.40 -3.20 9.46
CA SER A 123 19.47 -2.08 9.35
C SER A 123 20.03 -0.86 10.08
N ASP A 124 20.12 0.26 9.36
CA ASP A 124 20.50 1.57 9.91
C ASP A 124 19.27 2.44 10.25
N SER A 125 18.06 1.85 10.16
CA SER A 125 16.79 2.48 10.51
C SER A 125 16.16 1.76 11.69
N PRO A 126 16.54 2.10 12.93
CA PRO A 126 15.97 1.46 14.11
C PRO A 126 14.50 1.82 14.27
N MET A 127 13.70 0.86 14.76
CA MET A 127 12.31 1.11 15.13
C MET A 127 12.25 2.19 16.22
N PRO A 128 11.41 3.23 16.09
CA PRO A 128 11.26 4.24 17.14
C PRO A 128 10.66 3.63 18.42
N ALA A 129 11.10 4.13 19.57
CA ALA A 129 10.52 3.75 20.85
C ALA A 129 9.15 4.40 21.02
N VAL A 130 8.10 3.58 21.09
CA VAL A 130 6.70 3.99 21.24
C VAL A 130 5.99 3.10 22.26
N PRO A 131 4.85 3.52 22.86
CA PRO A 131 4.01 2.65 23.67
C PRO A 131 3.56 1.42 22.88
N LEU A 132 3.34 0.30 23.59
CA LEU A 132 2.87 -0.94 22.97
C LEU A 132 1.41 -0.82 22.48
N PRO A 133 0.94 -1.66 21.54
CA PRO A 133 -0.41 -1.57 20.99
C PRO A 133 -1.55 -1.50 22.02
N PRO A 134 -1.53 -2.27 23.14
CA PRO A 134 -2.58 -2.17 24.15
C PRO A 134 -2.66 -0.81 24.86
N ASP A 135 -1.55 -0.06 24.90
CA ASP A 135 -1.44 1.23 25.57
C ASP A 135 -1.76 2.40 24.63
N CYS A 136 -2.05 2.11 23.35
CA CYS A 136 -2.38 3.10 22.33
C CYS A 136 -3.87 3.18 22.05
N SER A 137 -4.38 4.39 21.78
CA SER A 137 -5.78 4.61 21.40
C SER A 137 -6.02 4.15 19.95
N PRO A 138 -7.25 3.70 19.61
CA PRO A 138 -7.63 3.49 18.21
C PRO A 138 -7.46 4.77 17.40
N ALA A 139 -7.06 4.64 16.12
CA ALA A 139 -6.93 5.76 15.20
C ALA A 139 -8.29 6.39 14.86
N SER A 140 -8.31 7.70 14.67
CA SER A 140 -9.52 8.48 14.39
C SER A 140 -9.72 8.59 12.88
N TYR A 141 -10.58 7.73 12.31
CA TYR A 141 -10.97 7.81 10.90
C TYR A 141 -12.47 8.08 10.76
N PRO A 142 -12.92 8.79 9.70
CA PRO A 142 -14.32 8.88 9.37
C PRO A 142 -14.92 7.49 9.12
N GLU A 143 -16.06 7.18 9.74
CA GLU A 143 -16.74 5.88 9.58
C GLU A 143 -17.14 5.60 8.12
N SER A 144 -17.30 6.64 7.31
CA SER A 144 -17.60 6.54 5.88
C SER A 144 -16.49 5.92 5.04
N LEU A 145 -15.27 5.81 5.57
CA LEU A 145 -14.13 5.21 4.88
C LEU A 145 -14.08 3.72 5.17
N ALA A 146 -14.70 2.91 4.31
CA ALA A 146 -14.85 1.46 4.53
C ALA A 146 -13.52 0.72 4.75
N TRP A 147 -12.46 1.12 4.05
CA TRP A 147 -11.14 0.49 4.15
C TRP A 147 -10.53 0.59 5.55
N THR A 148 -10.82 1.68 6.30
CA THR A 148 -10.25 1.87 7.64
C THR A 148 -10.77 0.84 8.65
N GLN A 149 -11.96 0.28 8.40
CA GLN A 149 -12.55 -0.78 9.21
C GLN A 149 -11.88 -2.16 8.98
N ARG A 150 -11.00 -2.24 7.98
CA ARG A 150 -10.26 -3.45 7.62
C ARG A 150 -8.88 -3.54 8.27
N TYR A 151 -8.55 -2.55 9.09
CA TYR A 151 -7.31 -2.52 9.87
C TYR A 151 -7.62 -2.21 11.33
N ASP A 152 -6.95 -2.90 12.26
CA ASP A 152 -6.85 -2.49 13.66
C ASP A 152 -5.64 -1.57 13.76
N MET A 153 -5.91 -0.25 13.83
CA MET A 153 -4.87 0.79 13.89
C MET A 153 -4.88 1.46 15.25
N ARG A 154 -3.71 1.54 15.89
CA ARG A 154 -3.49 2.10 17.22
C ARG A 154 -2.47 3.23 17.14
N VAL A 155 -2.86 4.42 17.59
CA VAL A 155 -2.04 5.63 17.48
C VAL A 155 -1.05 5.72 18.63
N ALA A 156 0.23 5.63 18.33
CA ALA A 156 1.30 5.94 19.26
C ALA A 156 1.66 7.44 19.22
N ARG A 157 1.59 8.08 18.04
CA ARG A 157 1.81 9.51 17.83
C ARG A 157 1.12 9.99 16.54
N GLY A 158 0.69 11.26 16.52
CA GLY A 158 0.27 11.95 15.30
C GLY A 158 -1.07 11.45 14.76
N ASP A 159 -2.11 11.43 15.60
CA ASP A 159 -3.50 11.25 15.18
C ASP A 159 -4.03 12.49 14.46
N LEU A 160 -5.20 12.37 13.82
CA LEU A 160 -5.87 13.53 13.23
C LEU A 160 -6.14 14.59 14.31
N PRO A 161 -5.83 15.87 14.04
CA PRO A 161 -6.17 16.95 14.94
C PRO A 161 -7.67 16.97 15.23
N ARG A 162 -8.06 17.15 16.50
CA ARG A 162 -9.46 17.27 16.90
C ARG A 162 -10.13 18.52 16.33
N LEU A 163 -9.34 19.59 16.19
CA LEU A 163 -9.76 20.87 15.60
C LEU A 163 -9.04 21.03 14.26
N MET A 164 -9.81 21.22 13.21
CA MET A 164 -9.30 21.50 11.86
C MET A 164 -9.26 23.02 11.66
N ASP A 165 -8.36 23.70 12.40
CA ASP A 165 -8.31 25.16 12.57
C ASP A 165 -7.03 25.80 11.97
N GLY A 166 -6.23 25.02 11.25
CA GLY A 166 -4.99 25.49 10.68
C GLY A 166 -3.77 25.43 11.59
N SER A 167 -3.89 24.94 12.82
CA SER A 167 -2.85 24.97 13.86
C SER A 167 -1.85 23.82 13.83
N GLY A 168 -1.88 22.96 12.80
CA GLY A 168 -0.99 21.80 12.70
C GLY A 168 0.49 22.18 12.58
N GLU A 169 1.34 21.55 13.38
CA GLU A 169 2.78 21.87 13.46
C GLU A 169 3.68 20.79 12.85
N ASP A 170 3.21 19.52 12.82
CA ASP A 170 3.98 18.34 12.44
C ASP A 170 3.18 17.45 11.47
N SER A 171 3.88 16.66 10.68
CA SER A 171 3.29 15.68 9.78
C SER A 171 3.61 14.23 10.18
N LEU A 172 4.33 14.01 11.28
CA LEU A 172 4.72 12.69 11.74
C LEU A 172 3.54 11.93 12.33
N SER A 173 3.35 10.69 11.88
CA SER A 173 2.47 9.71 12.52
C SER A 173 3.22 8.42 12.81
N GLN A 174 2.90 7.78 13.93
CA GLN A 174 3.39 6.46 14.33
C GLN A 174 2.20 5.63 14.78
N PHE A 175 1.87 4.60 14.01
CA PHE A 175 0.73 3.71 14.23
C PHE A 175 1.18 2.27 14.32
N TRP A 176 0.62 1.53 15.30
CA TRP A 176 0.54 0.09 15.20
C TRP A 176 -0.63 -0.28 14.31
N LEU A 177 -0.42 -1.15 13.33
CA LEU A 177 -1.47 -1.58 12.42
C LEU A 177 -1.35 -3.07 12.08
N ARG A 178 -2.50 -3.70 11.87
CA ARG A 178 -2.65 -5.07 11.36
C ARG A 178 -3.99 -5.21 10.67
N ASP A 179 -4.16 -6.26 9.88
CA ASP A 179 -5.47 -6.59 9.27
C ASP A 179 -6.56 -6.79 10.34
N ASN A 180 -7.78 -6.43 10.02
CA ASN A 180 -8.98 -6.68 10.83
C ASN A 180 -10.07 -7.39 9.99
N PRO A 181 -10.40 -8.68 10.29
CA PRO A 181 -9.82 -9.53 11.34
C PRO A 181 -8.32 -9.83 11.10
N PRO A 182 -7.56 -10.25 12.13
CA PRO A 182 -6.15 -10.59 11.97
C PRO A 182 -5.93 -11.73 10.97
N ARG A 183 -4.90 -11.60 10.12
CA ARG A 183 -4.46 -12.62 9.17
C ARG A 183 -2.93 -12.69 9.12
N PRO A 184 -2.34 -13.82 8.65
CA PRO A 184 -0.90 -13.88 8.43
C PRO A 184 -0.45 -12.83 7.42
N LEU A 185 0.68 -12.16 7.72
CA LEU A 185 1.26 -11.15 6.87
C LEU A 185 1.86 -11.78 5.61
N ASP A 186 1.62 -11.13 4.45
CA ASP A 186 2.24 -11.43 3.17
C ASP A 186 2.64 -10.15 2.43
N PHE A 187 3.27 -10.28 1.26
CA PHE A 187 3.73 -9.13 0.47
C PHE A 187 2.58 -8.21 0.01
N ALA A 188 1.43 -8.78 -0.32
CA ALA A 188 0.27 -7.99 -0.73
C ALA A 188 -0.29 -7.16 0.43
N ALA A 189 -0.44 -7.74 1.62
CA ALA A 189 -0.87 -7.03 2.83
C ALA A 189 0.15 -5.97 3.24
N LEU A 190 1.45 -6.30 3.23
CA LEU A 190 2.52 -5.36 3.54
C LEU A 190 2.50 -4.16 2.59
N SER A 191 2.26 -4.39 1.28
CA SER A 191 2.15 -3.30 0.30
C SER A 191 0.95 -2.40 0.55
N ALA A 192 -0.20 -2.96 0.95
CA ALA A 192 -1.38 -2.17 1.29
C ALA A 192 -1.17 -1.36 2.57
N MET A 193 -0.56 -1.94 3.60
CA MET A 193 -0.24 -1.26 4.86
C MET A 193 0.74 -0.11 4.69
N ALA A 194 1.62 -0.16 3.66
CA ALA A 194 2.56 0.92 3.35
C ALA A 194 1.89 2.22 2.87
N ASP A 195 0.58 2.19 2.58
CA ASP A 195 -0.25 3.34 2.20
C ASP A 195 -1.30 3.71 3.28
N ALA A 196 -1.39 2.97 4.40
CA ALA A 196 -2.46 3.11 5.39
C ALA A 196 -2.27 4.29 6.36
N PHE A 197 -1.92 5.47 5.85
CA PHE A 197 -1.68 6.66 6.66
C PHE A 197 -2.53 7.85 6.20
N TYR A 198 -2.86 8.76 7.12
CA TYR A 198 -3.54 10.01 6.78
C TYR A 198 -2.76 10.81 5.72
N PRO A 199 -3.41 11.56 4.85
CA PRO A 199 -2.72 12.58 4.06
C PRO A 199 -1.95 13.55 4.97
N ARG A 200 -0.64 13.68 4.76
CA ARG A 200 0.23 14.47 5.65
C ARG A 200 -0.19 15.93 5.78
N ILE A 201 -0.83 16.48 4.75
CA ILE A 201 -1.35 17.84 4.76
C ILE A 201 -2.42 18.05 5.85
N TRP A 202 -3.24 17.02 6.16
CA TRP A 202 -4.28 17.11 7.17
C TRP A 202 -3.70 17.27 8.59
N LEU A 203 -2.54 16.65 8.85
CA LEU A 203 -1.84 16.82 10.13
C LEU A 203 -1.06 18.13 10.14
N ARG A 204 -0.25 18.37 9.09
CA ARG A 204 0.67 19.51 9.03
C ARG A 204 -0.04 20.84 9.08
N ARG A 205 -1.27 20.92 8.57
CA ARG A 205 -2.08 22.14 8.56
C ARG A 205 -3.34 22.08 9.39
N ALA A 206 -3.67 20.93 10.02
CA ALA A 206 -4.97 20.72 10.67
C ALA A 206 -6.12 21.24 9.79
N THR A 207 -6.15 20.83 8.52
CA THR A 207 -7.16 21.23 7.54
C THR A 207 -7.51 20.06 6.64
N LEU A 208 -8.79 19.73 6.54
CA LEU A 208 -9.26 18.69 5.61
C LEU A 208 -9.37 19.30 4.21
N VAL A 209 -8.49 18.89 3.34
CA VAL A 209 -8.50 19.24 1.91
C VAL A 209 -8.52 17.97 1.08
N PRO A 210 -9.11 17.99 -0.14
CA PRO A 210 -9.01 16.87 -1.06
C PRO A 210 -7.54 16.55 -1.36
N ALA A 211 -7.17 15.28 -1.22
CA ALA A 211 -5.83 14.80 -1.50
C ALA A 211 -5.90 13.42 -2.18
N GLY A 212 -4.94 13.12 -3.05
CA GLY A 212 -4.86 11.85 -3.75
C GLY A 212 -3.43 11.52 -4.15
N THR A 213 -3.04 10.26 -3.97
CA THR A 213 -1.73 9.76 -4.35
C THR A 213 -1.58 9.75 -5.87
N VAL A 214 -0.50 10.35 -6.35
CA VAL A 214 -0.12 10.35 -7.77
C VAL A 214 0.77 9.16 -8.10
N SER A 215 1.75 8.90 -7.22
CA SER A 215 2.70 7.81 -7.38
C SER A 215 3.16 7.30 -6.02
N VAL A 216 3.35 5.99 -5.90
CA VAL A 216 3.95 5.34 -4.73
C VAL A 216 4.99 4.33 -5.17
N THR A 217 6.13 4.32 -4.47
CA THR A 217 7.15 3.27 -4.59
C THR A 217 7.30 2.57 -3.24
N ILE A 218 7.29 1.24 -3.25
CA ILE A 218 7.48 0.41 -2.05
C ILE A 218 8.71 -0.47 -2.29
N TYR A 219 9.61 -0.51 -1.32
CA TYR A 219 10.77 -1.41 -1.27
C TYR A 219 10.57 -2.44 -0.17
N PHE A 220 10.68 -3.72 -0.52
CA PHE A 220 10.54 -4.85 0.40
C PHE A 220 11.92 -5.31 0.87
N HIS A 221 12.25 -5.04 2.13
CA HIS A 221 13.49 -5.47 2.77
C HIS A 221 13.41 -6.91 3.27
N ALA A 222 12.20 -7.32 3.70
CA ALA A 222 11.87 -8.67 4.17
C ALA A 222 11.68 -9.66 3.03
N GLY A 223 12.01 -10.94 3.28
CA GLY A 223 11.58 -12.08 2.46
C GLY A 223 10.32 -12.76 3.01
N ALA A 224 9.79 -13.75 2.30
CA ALA A 224 8.58 -14.47 2.71
C ALA A 224 8.72 -15.13 4.11
N ALA A 225 9.92 -15.62 4.45
CA ALA A 225 10.18 -16.21 5.77
C ALA A 225 10.08 -15.17 6.92
N ASP A 226 10.48 -13.93 6.67
CA ASP A 226 10.40 -12.83 7.64
C ASP A 226 8.93 -12.44 7.87
N LEU A 227 8.15 -12.34 6.78
CA LEU A 227 6.72 -12.07 6.85
C LEU A 227 5.97 -13.17 7.59
N ALA A 228 6.30 -14.44 7.33
CA ALA A 228 5.70 -15.58 8.03
C ALA A 228 5.98 -15.54 9.54
N ARG A 229 7.17 -15.08 9.98
CA ARG A 229 7.51 -14.91 11.41
C ARG A 229 6.70 -13.79 12.08
N SER A 230 6.33 -12.74 11.34
CA SER A 230 5.46 -11.66 11.85
C SER A 230 4.05 -12.17 12.18
N GLY A 231 3.61 -13.25 11.53
CA GLY A 231 2.34 -13.91 11.81
C GLY A 231 1.15 -12.96 11.63
N GLN A 232 0.33 -12.83 12.68
CA GLN A 232 -0.85 -11.95 12.75
C GLN A 232 -0.61 -10.75 13.68
N GLY A 233 0.64 -10.49 14.06
CA GLY A 233 1.03 -9.40 14.95
C GLY A 233 0.85 -8.03 14.32
N TYR A 234 1.03 -6.99 15.13
CA TYR A 234 1.05 -5.62 14.64
C TYR A 234 2.36 -5.32 13.92
N LEU A 235 2.29 -4.39 13.01
CA LEU A 235 3.45 -3.67 12.49
C LEU A 235 3.45 -2.26 13.07
N LEU A 236 4.62 -1.75 13.46
CA LEU A 236 4.77 -0.33 13.69
C LEU A 236 5.02 0.35 12.36
N GLY A 237 4.17 1.30 12.00
CA GLY A 237 4.35 2.14 10.84
C GLY A 237 4.65 3.58 11.25
N GLN A 238 5.64 4.20 10.62
CA GLN A 238 5.92 5.63 10.74
C GLN A 238 5.77 6.29 9.39
N ALA A 239 5.04 7.40 9.33
CA ALA A 239 4.86 8.20 8.13
C ALA A 239 5.15 9.67 8.39
N GLN A 240 5.88 10.33 7.49
CA GLN A 240 6.20 11.76 7.56
C GLN A 240 6.38 12.35 6.16
N ALA A 241 6.00 13.62 5.98
CA ALA A 241 6.36 14.39 4.80
C ALA A 241 7.62 15.21 5.04
N GLN A 242 8.37 15.45 3.97
CA GLN A 242 9.56 16.30 3.98
C GLN A 242 9.24 17.69 3.44
N ASN A 243 8.34 17.79 2.45
CA ASN A 243 8.03 19.05 1.79
C ASN A 243 6.57 19.15 1.38
N PHE A 244 6.01 20.38 1.46
CA PHE A 244 4.67 20.75 1.00
C PHE A 244 4.81 21.98 0.12
N GLN A 245 4.57 21.85 -1.17
CA GLN A 245 4.73 22.96 -2.10
C GLN A 245 3.91 22.76 -3.37
N GLN A 246 3.35 23.87 -3.89
CA GLN A 246 2.71 23.91 -5.21
C GLN A 246 1.61 22.85 -5.42
N GLY A 247 0.80 22.57 -4.38
CA GLY A 247 -0.28 21.60 -4.45
C GLY A 247 0.15 20.14 -4.32
N PHE A 248 1.41 19.88 -3.92
CA PHE A 248 1.94 18.54 -3.70
C PHE A 248 2.66 18.43 -2.36
N PHE A 249 2.67 17.21 -1.82
CA PHE A 249 3.56 16.81 -0.73
C PHE A 249 4.08 15.39 -0.98
N ASP A 250 5.21 15.09 -0.37
CA ASP A 250 5.72 13.72 -0.32
C ASP A 250 5.30 13.04 0.99
N GLN A 251 5.32 11.71 0.99
CA GLN A 251 5.16 10.93 2.22
C GLN A 251 6.15 9.77 2.19
N ALA A 252 7.05 9.73 3.17
CA ALA A 252 7.92 8.60 3.43
C ALA A 252 7.33 7.73 4.54
N VAL A 253 7.37 6.40 4.35
CA VAL A 253 6.87 5.42 5.32
C VAL A 253 7.92 4.36 5.59
N GLN A 254 7.96 3.90 6.84
CA GLN A 254 8.74 2.75 7.28
C GLN A 254 7.83 1.82 8.07
N LEU A 255 7.98 0.50 7.87
CA LEU A 255 7.19 -0.52 8.55
C LEU A 255 8.12 -1.54 9.21
N TRP A 256 7.95 -1.74 10.52
CA TRP A 256 8.71 -2.70 11.33
C TRP A 256 7.80 -3.75 11.95
N THR A 257 8.35 -4.92 12.22
CA THR A 257 7.71 -5.90 13.12
C THR A 257 7.69 -5.38 14.56
N GLU A 258 6.91 -6.00 15.44
CA GLU A 258 6.95 -5.74 16.89
C GLU A 258 8.35 -5.99 17.48
N ALA A 259 9.17 -6.85 16.86
CA ALA A 259 10.56 -7.12 17.25
C ALA A 259 11.56 -6.07 16.74
N GLY A 260 11.12 -5.09 15.93
CA GLY A 260 11.97 -4.02 15.41
C GLY A 260 12.67 -4.34 14.09
N GLU A 261 12.31 -5.44 13.41
CA GLU A 261 12.84 -5.76 12.07
C GLU A 261 12.16 -4.88 11.02
N LEU A 262 12.93 -4.13 10.22
CA LEU A 262 12.40 -3.31 9.12
C LEU A 262 11.95 -4.20 7.96
N LEU A 263 10.66 -4.19 7.65
CA LEU A 263 10.07 -5.02 6.61
C LEU A 263 9.99 -4.32 5.26
N ALA A 264 9.57 -3.05 5.27
CA ALA A 264 9.40 -2.27 4.05
C ALA A 264 9.60 -0.78 4.30
N THR A 265 9.96 -0.07 3.23
CA THR A 265 9.90 1.39 3.15
C THR A 265 9.08 1.78 1.94
N SER A 266 8.35 2.90 2.03
CA SER A 266 7.68 3.48 0.86
C SER A 266 7.89 4.98 0.77
N HIS A 267 7.77 5.49 -0.45
CA HIS A 267 7.77 6.91 -0.73
C HIS A 267 6.72 7.23 -1.78
N GLN A 268 5.91 8.27 -1.54
CA GLN A 268 4.85 8.65 -2.46
C GLN A 268 4.80 10.16 -2.65
N ILE A 269 4.24 10.56 -3.80
CA ILE A 269 3.84 11.94 -4.10
C ILE A 269 2.32 12.00 -4.10
N VAL A 270 1.79 12.97 -3.38
CA VAL A 270 0.36 13.19 -3.19
C VAL A 270 0.03 14.61 -3.61
N TYR A 271 -1.01 14.79 -4.45
CA TYR A 271 -1.56 16.11 -4.72
C TYR A 271 -2.59 16.49 -3.65
N PHE A 272 -2.76 17.79 -3.43
CA PHE A 272 -3.88 18.33 -2.64
C PHE A 272 -4.44 19.61 -3.30
N LYS A 273 -5.71 19.89 -3.01
CA LYS A 273 -6.40 21.08 -3.51
C LYS A 273 -6.83 21.95 -2.32
N GLU A 274 -6.55 23.24 -2.40
CA GLU A 274 -7.04 24.28 -1.48
C GLU A 274 -8.28 24.97 -2.05
#